data_5c6b14501dcd1aff6369a14349273b95
#
_entry.id   5c6b14501dcd1aff6369a14349273b95
#
_cell.length_a   1.000
_cell.length_b   1.000
_cell.length_c   1.000
_cell.angle_alpha   90.00
_cell.angle_beta   90.00
_cell.angle_gamma   90.00
#
_symmetry.space_group_name_H-M   'P 1'
#
loop_
_entity.id
_entity.type
_entity.pdbx_description
1 polymer ?
#
loop_
_entity_poly.entity_id
_entity_poly.type
_entity_poly.pdbx_seq_one_letter_code
_entity_poly.pdbx_strand_id
1 'polypeptide(L)'
;MSYTKFKKLHQQPEILILGNVWDAQSAKLAQDTGFQALGTSSHAIANLLGYPDGEKITVNEILFMVERIIKVVNIPVSVDFESGYSDKPEEVASNVKRLIDIGVVGINLEDGKVVKGNRILGRSELLSEKIQAIKASSKNIFINARTDTYTTKHEKPLEESITRAKMYEKAGADGIFIPLAEKQSDIQSLTSATGLPLNLFLTPKLAKLEQLSSWGVKRLSHGAKIYEWLINQNSKIFQDFIRTPRLPK
;
A
#
# COMPACT_ATOMS: atom_id res chain seq x y z
N MET A 1 8.24 -14.74 -9.14
CA MET A 1 7.08 -13.83 -9.15
C MET A 1 7.14 -12.96 -10.39
N SER A 2 6.02 -12.51 -11.00
CA SER A 2 6.11 -11.67 -12.20
C SER A 2 5.18 -10.46 -12.13
N TYR A 3 5.67 -9.34 -12.63
CA TYR A 3 4.89 -8.12 -12.86
C TYR A 3 3.63 -8.38 -13.68
N THR A 4 3.74 -9.18 -14.76
CA THR A 4 2.60 -9.51 -15.65
C THR A 4 1.49 -10.23 -14.89
N LYS A 5 1.84 -11.19 -14.01
CA LYS A 5 0.85 -11.88 -13.17
C LYS A 5 0.16 -10.89 -12.22
N PHE A 6 0.94 -10.02 -11.56
CA PHE A 6 0.40 -9.03 -10.63
C PHE A 6 -0.51 -8.02 -11.34
N LYS A 7 -0.11 -7.54 -12.51
CA LYS A 7 -0.94 -6.64 -13.33
C LYS A 7 -2.27 -7.28 -13.75
N LYS A 8 -2.25 -8.55 -14.16
CA LYS A 8 -3.47 -9.30 -14.54
C LYS A 8 -4.45 -9.43 -13.37
N LEU A 9 -3.98 -9.57 -12.13
CA LEU A 9 -4.85 -9.63 -10.94
C LEU A 9 -5.69 -8.35 -10.74
N HIS A 10 -5.23 -7.20 -11.25
CA HIS A 10 -5.99 -5.94 -11.20
C HIS A 10 -6.97 -5.77 -12.37
N GLN A 11 -6.94 -6.68 -13.37
CA GLN A 11 -7.78 -6.63 -14.57
C GLN A 11 -8.92 -7.66 -14.54
N GLN A 12 -8.93 -8.54 -13.55
CA GLN A 12 -9.99 -9.55 -13.40
C GLN A 12 -11.32 -8.91 -12.95
N PRO A 13 -12.46 -9.59 -13.16
CA PRO A 13 -13.77 -9.10 -12.73
C PRO A 13 -13.84 -8.88 -11.22
N GLU A 14 -13.28 -9.80 -10.44
CA GLU A 14 -13.28 -9.81 -8.98
C GLU A 14 -12.30 -8.76 -8.44
N ILE A 15 -12.60 -8.24 -7.25
CA ILE A 15 -11.69 -7.34 -6.52
C ILE A 15 -10.51 -8.15 -6.01
N LEU A 16 -9.28 -7.71 -6.31
CA LEU A 16 -8.08 -8.23 -5.69
C LEU A 16 -8.04 -7.84 -4.21
N ILE A 17 -8.22 -8.81 -3.33
CA ILE A 17 -7.99 -8.63 -1.89
C ILE A 17 -6.49 -8.80 -1.65
N LEU A 18 -5.83 -7.72 -1.25
CA LEU A 18 -4.40 -7.73 -0.96
C LEU A 18 -4.15 -8.05 0.50
N GLY A 19 -3.41 -9.12 0.78
CA GLY A 19 -2.97 -9.44 2.14
C GLY A 19 -1.83 -8.51 2.56
N ASN A 20 -2.07 -7.62 3.54
CA ASN A 20 -1.00 -6.79 4.06
C ASN A 20 -0.19 -7.54 5.13
N VAL A 21 1.12 -7.58 4.95
CA VAL A 21 2.06 -8.35 5.75
C VAL A 21 3.23 -7.46 6.21
N TRP A 22 3.98 -7.90 7.23
CA TRP A 22 5.04 -7.10 7.85
C TRP A 22 6.33 -7.88 8.15
N ASP A 23 6.27 -9.23 8.08
CA ASP A 23 7.40 -10.12 8.28
C ASP A 23 7.22 -11.42 7.48
N ALA A 24 8.22 -12.31 7.56
CA ALA A 24 8.20 -13.60 6.86
C ALA A 24 7.08 -14.52 7.36
N GLN A 25 6.74 -14.50 8.67
CA GLN A 25 5.71 -15.34 9.24
C GLN A 25 4.32 -14.91 8.77
N SER A 26 4.00 -13.63 8.83
CA SER A 26 2.73 -13.08 8.34
C SER A 26 2.56 -13.32 6.83
N ALA A 27 3.65 -13.20 6.06
CA ALA A 27 3.63 -13.44 4.62
C ALA A 27 3.33 -14.90 4.27
N LYS A 28 4.01 -15.86 4.95
CA LYS A 28 3.74 -17.27 4.76
C LYS A 28 2.31 -17.62 5.13
N LEU A 29 1.85 -17.17 6.30
CA LEU A 29 0.48 -17.40 6.75
C LEU A 29 -0.55 -16.85 5.75
N ALA A 30 -0.37 -15.63 5.25
CA ALA A 30 -1.26 -15.03 4.27
C ALA A 30 -1.29 -15.85 2.97
N GLN A 31 -0.13 -16.28 2.44
CA GLN A 31 -0.10 -17.16 1.27
C GLN A 31 -0.82 -18.48 1.52
N ASP A 32 -0.56 -19.15 2.65
CA ASP A 32 -1.14 -20.45 3.00
C ASP A 32 -2.67 -20.36 3.20
N THR A 33 -3.19 -19.20 3.55
CA THR A 33 -4.65 -18.93 3.64
C THR A 33 -5.31 -18.56 2.31
N GLY A 34 -4.54 -18.47 1.22
CA GLY A 34 -5.09 -18.33 -0.15
C GLY A 34 -5.07 -16.92 -0.72
N PHE A 35 -4.38 -15.95 -0.11
CA PHE A 35 -4.18 -14.66 -0.77
C PHE A 35 -3.44 -14.82 -2.09
N GLN A 36 -3.92 -14.16 -3.15
CA GLN A 36 -3.33 -14.22 -4.49
C GLN A 36 -2.14 -13.27 -4.68
N ALA A 37 -2.02 -12.26 -3.84
CA ALA A 37 -0.93 -11.31 -3.80
C ALA A 37 -0.82 -10.67 -2.42
N LEU A 38 0.38 -10.20 -2.08
CA LEU A 38 0.69 -9.55 -0.81
C LEU A 38 1.08 -8.10 -1.01
N GLY A 39 0.79 -7.27 -0.02
CA GLY A 39 1.35 -5.95 0.14
C GLY A 39 2.07 -5.84 1.48
N THR A 40 3.20 -5.14 1.57
CA THR A 40 3.73 -4.81 2.89
C THR A 40 2.92 -3.70 3.53
N SER A 41 3.06 -3.53 4.85
CA SER A 41 2.59 -2.37 5.57
C SER A 41 3.79 -1.64 6.17
N SER A 42 4.11 -0.45 5.65
CA SER A 42 5.20 0.41 6.16
C SER A 42 5.03 0.70 7.65
N HIS A 43 3.81 1.07 8.07
CA HIS A 43 3.46 1.31 9.47
C HIS A 43 3.75 0.08 10.36
N ALA A 44 3.34 -1.12 9.95
CA ALA A 44 3.56 -2.33 10.74
C ALA A 44 5.04 -2.70 10.80
N ILE A 45 5.79 -2.56 9.70
CA ILE A 45 7.24 -2.81 9.66
C ILE A 45 7.99 -1.79 10.53
N ALA A 46 7.67 -0.49 10.41
CA ALA A 46 8.27 0.54 11.25
C ALA A 46 8.05 0.25 12.74
N ASN A 47 6.81 -0.05 13.12
CA ASN A 47 6.45 -0.35 14.50
C ASN A 47 7.16 -1.62 15.02
N LEU A 48 7.26 -2.68 14.21
CA LEU A 48 7.98 -3.90 14.54
C LEU A 48 9.47 -3.64 14.84
N LEU A 49 10.08 -2.68 14.12
CA LEU A 49 11.47 -2.29 14.28
C LEU A 49 11.67 -1.17 15.34
N GLY A 50 10.60 -0.73 16.02
CA GLY A 50 10.65 0.29 17.06
C GLY A 50 10.68 1.73 16.55
N TYR A 51 10.34 1.96 15.29
CA TYR A 51 10.27 3.30 14.69
C TYR A 51 8.83 3.83 14.64
N PRO A 52 8.63 5.14 14.73
CA PRO A 52 7.35 5.74 14.36
C PRO A 52 7.12 5.66 12.85
N ASP A 53 5.85 5.73 12.43
CA ASP A 53 5.44 5.80 11.03
C ASP A 53 5.98 7.05 10.31
N GLY A 54 6.14 6.99 8.98
CA GLY A 54 6.51 8.12 8.14
C GLY A 54 8.00 8.24 7.81
N GLU A 55 8.54 7.25 7.10
CA GLU A 55 9.91 7.22 6.55
C GLU A 55 11.02 7.42 7.61
N LYS A 56 10.83 6.87 8.82
CA LYS A 56 11.84 6.90 9.88
C LYS A 56 12.79 5.71 9.83
N ILE A 57 12.37 4.60 9.26
CA ILE A 57 13.26 3.47 8.95
C ILE A 57 14.06 3.78 7.69
N THR A 58 15.22 3.18 7.56
CA THR A 58 16.06 3.35 6.36
C THR A 58 15.61 2.44 5.23
N VAL A 59 15.94 2.80 3.98
CA VAL A 59 15.71 1.94 2.80
C VAL A 59 16.39 0.57 2.96
N ASN A 60 17.55 0.50 3.62
CA ASN A 60 18.24 -0.77 3.88
C ASN A 60 17.45 -1.70 4.82
N GLU A 61 16.84 -1.16 5.86
CA GLU A 61 15.99 -1.91 6.77
C GLU A 61 14.72 -2.42 6.08
N ILE A 62 14.09 -1.58 5.24
CA ILE A 62 12.95 -2.03 4.40
C ILE A 62 13.38 -3.17 3.48
N LEU A 63 14.49 -3.02 2.76
CA LEU A 63 15.01 -4.05 1.87
C LEU A 63 15.28 -5.35 2.62
N PHE A 64 15.87 -5.28 3.82
CA PHE A 64 16.09 -6.45 4.67
C PHE A 64 14.77 -7.16 5.00
N MET A 65 13.75 -6.44 5.45
CA MET A 65 12.44 -7.01 5.79
C MET A 65 11.74 -7.61 4.57
N VAL A 66 11.72 -6.86 3.46
CA VAL A 66 11.09 -7.29 2.21
C VAL A 66 11.79 -8.54 1.64
N GLU A 67 13.12 -8.60 1.70
CA GLU A 67 13.88 -9.78 1.26
C GLU A 67 13.47 -11.04 2.06
N ARG A 68 13.25 -10.92 3.38
CA ARG A 68 12.76 -12.04 4.22
C ARG A 68 11.36 -12.49 3.78
N ILE A 69 10.48 -11.55 3.49
CA ILE A 69 9.13 -11.82 2.98
C ILE A 69 9.20 -12.54 1.63
N ILE A 70 9.95 -11.99 0.68
CA ILE A 70 10.09 -12.55 -0.69
C ILE A 70 10.61 -13.99 -0.67
N LYS A 71 11.54 -14.32 0.23
CA LYS A 71 12.15 -15.66 0.32
C LYS A 71 11.21 -16.78 0.77
N VAL A 72 10.08 -16.45 1.39
CA VAL A 72 9.16 -17.45 1.95
C VAL A 72 7.85 -17.61 1.21
N VAL A 73 7.63 -16.82 0.12
CA VAL A 73 6.39 -16.84 -0.65
C VAL A 73 6.64 -16.97 -2.15
N ASN A 74 5.64 -17.49 -2.88
CA ASN A 74 5.68 -17.68 -4.33
C ASN A 74 4.65 -16.82 -5.09
N ILE A 75 3.88 -16.02 -4.37
CA ILE A 75 2.86 -15.10 -4.92
C ILE A 75 3.42 -13.67 -5.03
N PRO A 76 2.86 -12.81 -5.90
CA PRO A 76 3.33 -11.44 -6.09
C PRO A 76 3.36 -10.64 -4.80
N VAL A 77 4.43 -9.86 -4.59
CA VAL A 77 4.58 -8.94 -3.46
C VAL A 77 4.72 -7.51 -3.95
N SER A 78 3.89 -6.62 -3.40
CA SER A 78 3.94 -5.17 -3.57
C SER A 78 4.43 -4.53 -2.27
N VAL A 79 5.29 -3.52 -2.35
CA VAL A 79 5.84 -2.84 -1.17
C VAL A 79 5.14 -1.51 -0.96
N ASP A 80 4.72 -1.24 0.28
CA ASP A 80 4.28 0.09 0.70
C ASP A 80 5.53 0.96 0.90
N PHE A 81 5.87 1.73 -0.14
CA PHE A 81 7.14 2.45 -0.24
C PHE A 81 7.01 3.94 0.09
N GLU A 82 5.93 4.30 0.77
CA GLU A 82 5.62 5.66 1.26
C GLU A 82 5.85 6.73 0.17
N SER A 83 6.57 7.80 0.45
CA SER A 83 6.89 8.81 -0.56
C SER A 83 8.16 8.49 -1.39
N GLY A 84 8.82 7.34 -1.12
CA GLY A 84 10.01 6.88 -1.85
C GLY A 84 11.34 7.14 -1.18
N TYR A 85 11.33 7.62 0.07
CA TYR A 85 12.53 7.85 0.90
C TYR A 85 13.51 8.88 0.33
N SER A 86 13.07 9.72 -0.60
CA SER A 86 13.80 10.88 -1.13
C SER A 86 12.85 11.83 -1.86
N ASP A 87 13.23 13.10 -1.94
CA ASP A 87 12.57 14.09 -2.80
C ASP A 87 13.16 14.15 -4.21
N LYS A 88 14.27 13.46 -4.46
CA LYS A 88 14.91 13.40 -5.78
C LYS A 88 14.39 12.19 -6.56
N PRO A 89 13.73 12.39 -7.71
CA PRO A 89 13.15 11.32 -8.52
C PRO A 89 14.16 10.20 -8.89
N GLU A 90 15.41 10.55 -9.16
CA GLU A 90 16.47 9.60 -9.54
C GLU A 90 16.87 8.69 -8.36
N GLU A 91 16.91 9.24 -7.14
CA GLU A 91 17.20 8.47 -5.93
C GLU A 91 16.04 7.51 -5.63
N VAL A 92 14.79 7.95 -5.80
CA VAL A 92 13.61 7.08 -5.67
C VAL A 92 13.65 5.97 -6.71
N ALA A 93 13.95 6.27 -7.96
CA ALA A 93 14.09 5.26 -9.02
C ALA A 93 15.20 4.23 -8.71
N SER A 94 16.34 4.68 -8.18
CA SER A 94 17.42 3.81 -7.73
C SER A 94 16.99 2.90 -6.56
N ASN A 95 16.27 3.43 -5.58
CA ASN A 95 15.74 2.65 -4.46
C ASN A 95 14.72 1.60 -4.94
N VAL A 96 13.82 1.98 -5.85
CA VAL A 96 12.84 1.05 -6.45
C VAL A 96 13.52 -0.04 -7.26
N LYS A 97 14.62 0.28 -7.98
CA LYS A 97 15.40 -0.75 -8.67
C LYS A 97 15.92 -1.82 -7.70
N ARG A 98 16.42 -1.43 -6.53
CA ARG A 98 16.87 -2.38 -5.50
C ARG A 98 15.74 -3.29 -5.01
N LEU A 99 14.51 -2.77 -4.89
CA LEU A 99 13.32 -3.59 -4.58
C LEU A 99 13.02 -4.59 -5.71
N ILE A 100 13.12 -4.17 -6.97
CA ILE A 100 12.92 -5.06 -8.12
C ILE A 100 13.98 -6.17 -8.14
N ASP A 101 15.22 -5.84 -7.86
CA ASP A 101 16.35 -6.78 -7.87
C ASP A 101 16.18 -7.92 -6.83
N ILE A 102 15.45 -7.69 -5.74
CA ILE A 102 15.10 -8.74 -4.77
C ILE A 102 13.76 -9.43 -5.08
N GLY A 103 13.04 -9.08 -6.16
CA GLY A 103 11.85 -9.77 -6.64
C GLY A 103 10.51 -9.09 -6.37
N VAL A 104 10.50 -7.83 -5.93
CA VAL A 104 9.29 -7.01 -5.78
C VAL A 104 8.70 -6.72 -7.16
N VAL A 105 7.37 -6.81 -7.28
CA VAL A 105 6.65 -6.62 -8.55
C VAL A 105 5.71 -5.41 -8.55
N GLY A 106 5.52 -4.78 -7.41
CA GLY A 106 4.69 -3.57 -7.27
C GLY A 106 5.11 -2.73 -6.07
N ILE A 107 4.71 -1.47 -6.10
CA ILE A 107 4.87 -0.53 -4.98
C ILE A 107 3.61 0.31 -4.82
N ASN A 108 3.29 0.73 -3.58
CA ASN A 108 2.56 1.97 -3.36
C ASN A 108 3.60 3.10 -3.30
N LEU A 109 3.32 4.20 -3.95
CA LEU A 109 4.12 5.42 -3.89
C LEU A 109 3.17 6.60 -3.71
N GLU A 110 3.39 7.44 -2.68
CA GLU A 110 2.41 8.43 -2.26
C GLU A 110 2.89 9.88 -2.37
N ASP A 111 1.92 10.79 -2.51
CA ASP A 111 2.14 12.23 -2.42
C ASP A 111 2.06 12.78 -0.99
N GLY A 112 1.56 11.98 -0.06
CA GLY A 112 1.53 12.31 1.36
C GLY A 112 2.91 12.21 2.02
N LYS A 113 3.13 13.04 3.05
CA LYS A 113 4.31 12.98 3.92
C LYS A 113 3.92 13.17 5.38
N VAL A 114 4.68 12.55 6.28
CA VAL A 114 4.56 12.79 7.72
C VAL A 114 5.60 13.81 8.17
N VAL A 115 5.15 15.01 8.54
CA VAL A 115 6.00 16.09 9.02
C VAL A 115 5.62 16.42 10.46
N LYS A 116 6.56 16.27 11.39
CA LYS A 116 6.33 16.49 12.85
C LYS A 116 5.09 15.74 13.36
N GLY A 117 4.91 14.49 12.93
CA GLY A 117 3.80 13.63 13.34
C GLY A 117 2.46 13.91 12.64
N ASN A 118 2.38 14.91 11.77
CA ASN A 118 1.18 15.21 11.00
C ASN A 118 1.35 14.78 9.54
N ARG A 119 0.33 14.12 8.99
CA ARG A 119 0.29 13.81 7.56
C ARG A 119 -0.12 15.06 6.78
N ILE A 120 0.68 15.44 5.81
CA ILE A 120 0.43 16.56 4.92
C ILE A 120 0.36 16.09 3.47
N LEU A 121 -0.43 16.77 2.65
CA LEU A 121 -0.49 16.53 1.21
C LEU A 121 0.68 17.23 0.53
N GLY A 122 1.49 16.49 -0.20
CA GLY A 122 2.61 17.01 -0.97
C GLY A 122 2.20 17.45 -2.38
N ARG A 123 3.19 17.88 -3.15
CA ARG A 123 3.01 18.32 -4.53
C ARG A 123 2.78 17.12 -5.47
N SER A 124 1.72 17.18 -6.25
CA SER A 124 1.39 16.15 -7.25
C SER A 124 2.43 16.04 -8.35
N GLU A 125 3.07 17.17 -8.72
CA GLU A 125 4.13 17.21 -9.73
C GLU A 125 5.31 16.35 -9.28
N LEU A 126 5.70 16.43 -8.01
CA LEU A 126 6.83 15.67 -7.48
C LEU A 126 6.57 14.16 -7.54
N LEU A 127 5.34 13.71 -7.20
CA LEU A 127 5.01 12.29 -7.35
C LEU A 127 4.99 11.88 -8.84
N SER A 128 4.48 12.73 -9.73
CA SER A 128 4.52 12.48 -11.17
C SER A 128 5.95 12.34 -11.70
N GLU A 129 6.86 13.22 -11.29
CA GLU A 129 8.28 13.15 -11.64
C GLU A 129 8.95 11.84 -11.14
N LYS A 130 8.64 11.43 -9.91
CA LYS A 130 9.11 10.15 -9.34
C LYS A 130 8.59 8.96 -10.15
N ILE A 131 7.30 8.93 -10.49
CA ILE A 131 6.70 7.88 -11.32
C ILE A 131 7.39 7.81 -12.69
N GLN A 132 7.62 8.95 -13.36
CA GLN A 132 8.32 9.01 -14.64
C GLN A 132 9.75 8.50 -14.55
N ALA A 133 10.52 8.90 -13.53
CA ALA A 133 11.88 8.43 -13.32
C ALA A 133 11.95 6.92 -13.10
N ILE A 134 11.02 6.36 -12.28
CA ILE A 134 10.93 4.91 -12.09
C ILE A 134 10.61 4.21 -13.41
N LYS A 135 9.61 4.69 -14.18
CA LYS A 135 9.21 4.06 -15.44
C LYS A 135 10.26 4.18 -16.54
N ALA A 136 11.07 5.23 -16.53
CA ALA A 136 12.20 5.36 -17.43
C ALA A 136 13.30 4.33 -17.15
N SER A 137 13.56 4.02 -15.87
CA SER A 137 14.57 3.05 -15.45
C SER A 137 14.04 1.60 -15.43
N SER A 138 12.75 1.38 -15.15
CA SER A 138 12.19 0.04 -14.90
C SER A 138 10.71 -0.01 -15.30
N LYS A 139 10.42 -0.57 -16.47
CA LYS A 139 9.03 -0.68 -16.97
C LYS A 139 8.20 -1.76 -16.27
N ASN A 140 8.84 -2.76 -15.67
CA ASN A 140 8.19 -3.96 -15.12
C ASN A 140 7.99 -3.89 -13.60
N ILE A 141 7.52 -2.75 -13.11
CA ILE A 141 7.07 -2.54 -11.73
C ILE A 141 5.67 -1.92 -11.74
N PHE A 142 4.74 -2.48 -10.98
CA PHE A 142 3.39 -1.94 -10.83
C PHE A 142 3.42 -0.78 -9.84
N ILE A 143 3.17 0.44 -10.29
CA ILE A 143 3.10 1.63 -9.44
C ILE A 143 1.64 1.92 -9.12
N ASN A 144 1.25 1.67 -7.87
CA ASN A 144 -0.02 2.06 -7.29
C ASN A 144 0.15 3.45 -6.68
N ALA A 145 -0.11 4.50 -7.46
CA ALA A 145 0.04 5.87 -7.00
C ALA A 145 -1.01 6.19 -5.94
N ARG A 146 -0.56 6.60 -4.74
CA ARG A 146 -1.46 6.96 -3.65
C ARG A 146 -1.57 8.47 -3.54
N THR A 147 -2.81 8.96 -3.35
CA THR A 147 -3.04 10.35 -2.97
C THR A 147 -3.77 10.44 -1.63
N ASP A 148 -3.26 11.30 -0.77
CA ASP A 148 -3.74 11.47 0.61
C ASP A 148 -4.75 12.62 0.78
N THR A 149 -5.47 12.99 -0.26
CA THR A 149 -6.46 14.07 -0.26
C THR A 149 -7.55 13.89 0.82
N TYR A 150 -8.08 12.68 0.98
CA TYR A 150 -9.08 12.38 2.03
C TYR A 150 -8.44 12.24 3.42
N THR A 151 -7.27 11.65 3.52
CA THR A 151 -6.56 11.48 4.80
C THR A 151 -6.10 12.81 5.40
N THR A 152 -5.73 13.75 4.56
CA THR A 152 -5.34 15.12 4.96
C THR A 152 -6.54 16.07 5.08
N LYS A 153 -7.76 15.58 4.82
CA LYS A 153 -9.00 16.40 4.85
C LYS A 153 -8.92 17.62 3.93
N HIS A 154 -8.43 17.43 2.72
CA HIS A 154 -8.41 18.48 1.71
C HIS A 154 -9.81 19.08 1.54
N GLU A 155 -9.92 20.38 1.27
CA GLU A 155 -11.22 21.07 1.16
C GLU A 155 -12.13 20.45 0.09
N LYS A 156 -11.55 20.04 -1.05
CA LYS A 156 -12.23 19.39 -2.17
C LYS A 156 -11.57 18.03 -2.49
N PRO A 157 -11.71 17.02 -1.63
CA PRO A 157 -10.91 15.81 -1.75
C PRO A 157 -11.20 15.01 -3.02
N LEU A 158 -12.44 14.97 -3.49
CA LEU A 158 -12.81 14.26 -4.73
C LEU A 158 -12.20 14.91 -5.97
N GLU A 159 -12.42 16.22 -6.14
CA GLU A 159 -11.94 16.98 -7.31
C GLU A 159 -10.40 16.90 -7.40
N GLU A 160 -9.73 17.11 -6.27
CA GLU A 160 -8.28 17.03 -6.17
C GLU A 160 -7.77 15.62 -6.44
N SER A 161 -8.44 14.57 -5.92
CA SER A 161 -8.09 13.18 -6.22
C SER A 161 -8.18 12.87 -7.71
N ILE A 162 -9.23 13.32 -8.38
CA ILE A 162 -9.41 13.11 -9.83
C ILE A 162 -8.30 13.82 -10.61
N THR A 163 -7.97 15.05 -10.26
CA THR A 163 -6.91 15.82 -10.89
C THR A 163 -5.57 15.10 -10.78
N ARG A 164 -5.21 14.69 -9.56
CA ARG A 164 -3.97 13.96 -9.27
C ARG A 164 -3.93 12.60 -9.96
N ALA A 165 -5.02 11.84 -9.90
CA ALA A 165 -5.10 10.53 -10.55
C ALA A 165 -4.82 10.60 -12.05
N LYS A 166 -5.37 11.60 -12.76
CA LYS A 166 -5.08 11.85 -14.19
C LYS A 166 -3.61 12.22 -14.43
N MET A 167 -3.02 13.02 -13.54
CA MET A 167 -1.59 13.36 -13.63
C MET A 167 -0.71 12.11 -13.45
N TYR A 168 -1.03 11.26 -12.48
CA TYR A 168 -0.27 10.04 -12.20
C TYR A 168 -0.46 8.99 -13.31
N GLU A 169 -1.66 8.87 -13.88
CA GLU A 169 -1.92 8.05 -15.07
C GLU A 169 -1.03 8.48 -16.24
N LYS A 170 -1.01 9.78 -16.54
CA LYS A 170 -0.15 10.36 -17.58
C LYS A 170 1.34 10.15 -17.30
N ALA A 171 1.75 10.15 -16.04
CA ALA A 171 3.12 9.89 -15.61
C ALA A 171 3.51 8.39 -15.73
N GLY A 172 2.54 7.48 -15.89
CA GLY A 172 2.76 6.04 -16.09
C GLY A 172 2.44 5.18 -14.88
N ALA A 173 1.64 5.64 -13.93
CA ALA A 173 1.10 4.80 -12.87
C ALA A 173 0.27 3.65 -13.45
N ASP A 174 0.26 2.49 -12.76
CA ASP A 174 -0.51 1.31 -13.14
C ASP A 174 -1.81 1.14 -12.34
N GLY A 175 -1.96 1.88 -11.24
CA GLY A 175 -3.13 1.90 -10.37
C GLY A 175 -3.16 3.18 -9.55
N ILE A 176 -4.31 3.44 -8.96
CA ILE A 176 -4.53 4.58 -8.07
C ILE A 176 -5.04 4.11 -6.72
N PHE A 177 -4.49 4.64 -5.64
CA PHE A 177 -4.90 4.33 -4.28
C PHE A 177 -5.39 5.61 -3.58
N ILE A 178 -6.64 5.60 -3.14
CA ILE A 178 -7.27 6.74 -2.47
C ILE A 178 -7.84 6.26 -1.13
N PRO A 179 -7.02 6.31 -0.05
CA PRO A 179 -7.47 5.94 1.28
C PRO A 179 -8.63 6.85 1.75
N LEU A 180 -9.58 6.27 2.49
CA LEU A 180 -10.74 6.96 3.07
C LEU A 180 -11.75 7.55 2.06
N ALA A 181 -11.65 7.25 0.78
CA ALA A 181 -12.75 7.45 -0.15
C ALA A 181 -13.81 6.37 0.12
N GLU A 182 -14.92 6.72 0.78
CA GLU A 182 -15.92 5.77 1.30
C GLU A 182 -17.30 5.95 0.68
N LYS A 183 -17.63 7.16 0.16
CA LYS A 183 -18.94 7.44 -0.42
C LYS A 183 -19.06 6.82 -1.82
N GLN A 184 -20.22 6.19 -2.08
CA GLN A 184 -20.51 5.59 -3.40
C GLN A 184 -20.29 6.57 -4.55
N SER A 185 -20.86 7.80 -4.44
CA SER A 185 -20.72 8.83 -5.48
C SER A 185 -19.28 9.15 -5.81
N ASP A 186 -18.44 9.25 -4.78
CA ASP A 186 -17.02 9.58 -4.93
C ASP A 186 -16.27 8.41 -5.59
N ILE A 187 -16.51 7.18 -5.13
CA ILE A 187 -15.88 5.96 -5.67
C ILE A 187 -16.24 5.80 -7.16
N GLN A 188 -17.52 5.95 -7.53
CA GLN A 188 -17.95 5.87 -8.93
C GLN A 188 -17.35 6.98 -9.80
N SER A 189 -17.23 8.19 -9.26
CA SER A 189 -16.56 9.29 -9.96
C SER A 189 -15.08 9.01 -10.17
N LEU A 190 -14.38 8.46 -9.17
CA LEU A 190 -12.98 8.09 -9.24
C LEU A 190 -12.73 6.97 -10.24
N THR A 191 -13.53 5.91 -10.23
CA THR A 191 -13.40 4.78 -11.17
C THR A 191 -13.71 5.18 -12.61
N SER A 192 -14.54 6.19 -12.82
CA SER A 192 -14.87 6.72 -14.15
C SER A 192 -13.89 7.76 -14.67
N ALA A 193 -13.08 8.35 -13.78
CA ALA A 193 -12.21 9.50 -14.12
C ALA A 193 -10.92 9.09 -14.83
N THR A 194 -10.43 7.85 -14.62
CA THR A 194 -9.17 7.32 -15.16
C THR A 194 -9.35 5.88 -15.63
N GLY A 195 -8.43 5.38 -16.46
CA GLY A 195 -8.32 3.98 -16.83
C GLY A 195 -7.60 3.11 -15.78
N LEU A 196 -7.19 3.70 -14.66
CA LEU A 196 -6.42 3.01 -13.62
C LEU A 196 -7.32 2.18 -12.69
N PRO A 197 -6.92 0.94 -12.33
CA PRO A 197 -7.60 0.20 -11.29
C PRO A 197 -7.54 0.94 -9.94
N LEU A 198 -8.73 1.21 -9.37
CA LEU A 198 -8.85 1.87 -8.08
C LEU A 198 -8.60 0.88 -6.94
N ASN A 199 -7.65 1.22 -6.07
CA ASN A 199 -7.45 0.60 -4.76
C ASN A 199 -8.13 1.45 -3.67
N LEU A 200 -8.86 0.78 -2.77
CA LEU A 200 -9.40 1.39 -1.56
C LEU A 200 -8.78 0.77 -0.31
N PHE A 201 -8.88 1.50 0.79
CA PHE A 201 -8.49 1.05 2.12
C PHE A 201 -9.70 0.56 2.90
N LEU A 202 -9.62 -0.64 3.47
CA LEU A 202 -10.71 -1.21 4.26
C LEU A 202 -10.93 -0.41 5.54
N THR A 203 -12.14 0.14 5.68
CA THR A 203 -12.62 0.82 6.87
C THR A 203 -13.98 0.22 7.29
N PRO A 204 -14.41 0.42 8.55
CA PRO A 204 -15.73 -0.03 8.99
C PRO A 204 -16.92 0.62 8.24
N LYS A 205 -16.69 1.75 7.56
CA LYS A 205 -17.72 2.49 6.82
C LYS A 205 -17.78 2.10 5.34
N LEU A 206 -16.79 1.34 4.87
CA LEU A 206 -16.74 0.95 3.46
C LEU A 206 -17.87 -0.04 3.15
N ALA A 207 -18.45 0.08 1.97
CA ALA A 207 -19.50 -0.82 1.51
C ALA A 207 -19.02 -2.28 1.38
N LYS A 208 -19.96 -3.21 1.24
CA LYS A 208 -19.65 -4.63 1.02
C LYS A 208 -18.95 -4.85 -0.32
N LEU A 209 -18.19 -5.95 -0.42
CA LEU A 209 -17.39 -6.30 -1.60
C LEU A 209 -18.19 -6.31 -2.90
N GLU A 210 -19.41 -6.85 -2.88
CA GLU A 210 -20.28 -6.93 -4.05
C GLU A 210 -20.64 -5.53 -4.58
N GLN A 211 -20.91 -4.59 -3.66
CA GLN A 211 -21.21 -3.20 -4.00
C GLN A 211 -19.96 -2.50 -4.56
N LEU A 212 -18.80 -2.65 -3.89
CA LEU A 212 -17.53 -2.09 -4.35
C LEU A 212 -17.16 -2.61 -5.75
N SER A 213 -17.38 -3.89 -6.02
CA SER A 213 -17.18 -4.50 -7.34
C SER A 213 -18.08 -3.85 -8.39
N SER A 214 -19.36 -3.66 -8.07
CA SER A 214 -20.32 -3.00 -8.98
C SER A 214 -19.99 -1.52 -9.23
N TRP A 215 -19.23 -0.87 -8.33
CA TRP A 215 -18.74 0.51 -8.50
C TRP A 215 -17.39 0.59 -9.22
N GLY A 216 -16.84 -0.54 -9.67
CA GLY A 216 -15.62 -0.58 -10.46
C GLY A 216 -14.31 -0.64 -9.66
N VAL A 217 -14.37 -0.85 -8.33
CA VAL A 217 -13.17 -1.05 -7.51
C VAL A 217 -12.44 -2.33 -7.92
N LYS A 218 -11.11 -2.28 -8.01
CA LYS A 218 -10.29 -3.41 -8.48
C LYS A 218 -9.32 -3.96 -7.44
N ARG A 219 -9.05 -3.21 -6.37
CA ARG A 219 -8.18 -3.66 -5.29
C ARG A 219 -8.68 -3.15 -3.94
N LEU A 220 -8.58 -4.00 -2.93
CA LEU A 220 -8.87 -3.66 -1.54
C LEU A 220 -7.68 -4.09 -0.67
N SER A 221 -7.23 -3.21 0.21
CA SER A 221 -6.14 -3.46 1.16
C SER A 221 -6.55 -3.03 2.56
N HIS A 222 -5.97 -3.66 3.61
CA HIS A 222 -6.30 -3.37 5.00
C HIS A 222 -5.17 -2.66 5.78
N GLY A 223 -4.02 -2.42 5.12
CA GLY A 223 -2.87 -1.76 5.74
C GLY A 223 -2.41 -2.48 7.01
N ALA A 224 -2.22 -1.73 8.10
CA ALA A 224 -1.77 -2.29 9.37
C ALA A 224 -2.90 -2.88 10.25
N LYS A 225 -4.17 -2.93 9.80
CA LYS A 225 -5.29 -3.27 10.68
C LYS A 225 -5.20 -4.64 11.36
N ILE A 226 -4.75 -5.66 10.64
CA ILE A 226 -4.55 -6.98 11.23
C ILE A 226 -3.38 -6.98 12.22
N TYR A 227 -2.27 -6.29 11.89
CA TYR A 227 -1.15 -6.11 12.79
C TYR A 227 -1.56 -5.40 14.08
N GLU A 228 -2.23 -4.26 13.99
CA GLU A 228 -2.73 -3.49 15.14
C GLU A 228 -3.65 -4.35 16.03
N TRP A 229 -4.53 -5.14 15.42
CA TRP A 229 -5.40 -6.05 16.16
C TRP A 229 -4.60 -7.12 16.91
N LEU A 230 -3.60 -7.75 16.26
CA LEU A 230 -2.74 -8.75 16.90
C LEU A 230 -1.94 -8.18 18.07
N ILE A 231 -1.36 -7.00 17.93
CA ILE A 231 -0.64 -6.31 19.01
C ILE A 231 -1.57 -6.03 20.20
N ASN A 232 -2.79 -5.59 19.93
CA ASN A 232 -3.80 -5.37 20.97
C ASN A 232 -4.20 -6.68 21.70
N GLN A 233 -4.34 -7.80 20.96
CA GLN A 233 -4.59 -9.12 21.59
C GLN A 233 -3.39 -9.57 22.43
N ASN A 234 -2.18 -9.44 21.92
CA ASN A 234 -0.96 -9.78 22.66
C ASN A 234 -0.83 -8.99 23.96
N SER A 235 -1.14 -7.68 23.94
CA SER A 235 -1.14 -6.86 25.14
C SER A 235 -2.07 -7.40 26.23
N LYS A 236 -3.28 -7.82 25.86
CA LYS A 236 -4.25 -8.42 26.80
C LYS A 236 -3.71 -9.75 27.35
N ILE A 237 -3.17 -10.61 26.47
CA ILE A 237 -2.59 -11.90 26.87
C ILE A 237 -1.46 -11.68 27.88
N PHE A 238 -0.55 -10.73 27.65
CA PHE A 238 0.53 -10.42 28.59
C PHE A 238 0.01 -9.91 29.93
N GLN A 239 -1.00 -9.01 29.91
CA GLN A 239 -1.64 -8.51 31.14
C GLN A 239 -2.28 -9.63 31.95
N ASP A 240 -2.98 -10.57 31.30
CA ASP A 240 -3.61 -11.70 31.95
C ASP A 240 -2.56 -12.70 32.49
N PHE A 241 -1.49 -12.95 31.71
CA PHE A 241 -0.41 -13.85 32.09
C PHE A 241 0.36 -13.37 33.34
N ILE A 242 0.58 -12.06 33.49
CA ILE A 242 1.21 -11.49 34.69
C ILE A 242 0.32 -11.73 35.91
N ARG A 243 -1.00 -11.63 35.76
CA ARG A 243 -1.95 -11.83 36.88
C ARG A 243 -2.15 -13.30 37.24
N THR A 244 -2.25 -14.14 36.21
CA THR A 244 -2.51 -15.58 36.34
C THR A 244 -1.72 -16.32 35.27
N PRO A 245 -0.51 -16.85 35.59
CA PRO A 245 0.38 -17.46 34.60
C PRO A 245 -0.21 -18.75 33.98
N ARG A 246 -1.07 -18.56 32.97
CA ARG A 246 -1.69 -19.59 32.14
C ARG A 246 -1.77 -19.13 30.69
N LEU A 247 -1.45 -20.01 29.77
CA LEU A 247 -1.63 -19.72 28.36
C LEU A 247 -3.13 -19.86 27.97
N PRO A 248 -3.61 -19.05 27.02
CA PRO A 248 -4.94 -19.24 26.45
C PRO A 248 -5.04 -20.64 25.83
N LYS A 249 -6.24 -21.25 25.94
CA LYS A 249 -6.52 -22.55 25.32
C LYS A 249 -6.71 -22.40 23.81
#